data_3218846c492b67001b9ad8f0ffff1b73
#
_entry.id   3218846c492b67001b9ad8f0ffff1b73
#
_cell.length_a   1.000
_cell.length_b   1.000
_cell.length_c   1.000
_cell.angle_alpha   90.00
_cell.angle_beta   90.00
_cell.angle_gamma   90.00
#
_symmetry.space_group_name_H-M   'P 1'
#
loop_
_entity.id
_entity.type
_entity.pdbx_description
1 polymer ?
#
loop_
_entity_poly.entity_id
_entity_poly.type
_entity_poly.pdbx_seq_one_letter_code
_entity_poly.pdbx_strand_id
1 'polypeptide(L)'
;MQVGWVSDEMHIALADVQLEFTAGDVAVECRSSASGAVRADLAPGRWRCVLTKPGYGRKTVELDVAPGMEPYRFRLLADRLLGYAWPKWVQGGDQVELRVHAPEPYFASLWRYGEVPEHVRDIGRFESFGPGGDRQVIPDGDIARSGVGWNHHGRRFPPDERSFIVAPERSGLYHVHLEGERSGDFFTFPIIVAPREPRARIAVLASNIDWNAYNDFGGRSNYVASWGLPVEPVINPHQDGPFLRDTGARFWDREDYDPISFDRPEPVNRMEQGVHITDVMQRIGEEHVAPATWRLLGWMEREGFGYDLWAETQLHDGTLRLDDYAVLVLDQHPEYWTRRMYQELKAWVFERGGRLVYLGGNGLHCEVEILDDLSVIHRNTDLSEWLPTRSYEGGPGSLVPSRMGNTLENQAALLGVSTTLTGMGTGAPFRVIDDDHWCFEGTGLRVGDLFGEEWLDARNPGGASGHETDKMNEHSPANTRLLAKGTNPFEGGSELVTFDTPSGGEVFSTGSISWICSLPISPTVSTITANVLRRWGR
;
A
#
# COMPACT_ATOMS: atom_id res chain seq x y z
N MET A 1 -35.24 9.30 18.78
CA MET A 1 -34.01 8.61 19.20
C MET A 1 -32.90 8.82 18.20
N GLN A 2 -31.65 8.60 18.58
CA GLN A 2 -30.51 8.49 17.62
C GLN A 2 -30.64 7.14 16.92
N VAL A 3 -30.86 7.15 15.60
CA VAL A 3 -30.99 5.91 14.79
C VAL A 3 -29.67 5.49 14.20
N GLY A 4 -28.84 6.45 13.79
CA GLY A 4 -27.58 6.15 13.14
C GLY A 4 -26.79 7.38 12.77
N TRP A 5 -25.73 7.12 11.98
CA TRP A 5 -24.85 8.10 11.38
C TRP A 5 -24.72 7.81 9.88
N VAL A 6 -24.69 8.85 9.06
CA VAL A 6 -24.46 8.71 7.61
C VAL A 6 -23.09 9.28 7.26
N SER A 7 -22.30 8.50 6.53
CA SER A 7 -21.00 8.90 6.00
C SER A 7 -20.82 8.45 4.55
N ASP A 8 -19.83 9.02 3.87
CA ASP A 8 -19.33 8.52 2.59
C ASP A 8 -18.40 7.30 2.76
N GLU A 9 -17.79 6.86 1.66
CA GLU A 9 -16.83 5.75 1.60
C GLU A 9 -15.54 6.02 2.39
N MET A 10 -15.23 7.29 2.69
CA MET A 10 -14.05 7.70 3.48
C MET A 10 -14.40 8.01 4.94
N HIS A 11 -15.62 7.63 5.40
CA HIS A 11 -16.15 7.95 6.73
C HIS A 11 -16.30 9.44 7.03
N ILE A 12 -16.49 10.25 6.00
CA ILE A 12 -16.78 11.68 6.16
C ILE A 12 -18.28 11.87 6.32
N ALA A 13 -18.68 12.67 7.31
CA ALA A 13 -20.07 12.93 7.64
C ALA A 13 -20.85 13.53 6.46
N LEU A 14 -22.03 13.01 6.18
CA LEU A 14 -22.90 13.52 5.13
C LEU A 14 -24.11 14.23 5.75
N ALA A 15 -24.15 15.56 5.56
CA ALA A 15 -25.29 16.39 5.89
C ALA A 15 -26.43 16.24 4.86
N ASP A 16 -27.67 16.54 5.27
CA ASP A 16 -28.84 16.62 4.41
C ASP A 16 -29.14 15.37 3.56
N VAL A 17 -28.72 14.21 4.01
CA VAL A 17 -29.17 12.94 3.44
C VAL A 17 -30.64 12.76 3.82
N GLN A 18 -31.50 12.56 2.85
CA GLN A 18 -32.90 12.24 3.08
C GLN A 18 -33.04 10.75 3.42
N LEU A 19 -33.71 10.46 4.54
CA LEU A 19 -34.03 9.10 4.98
C LEU A 19 -35.54 8.94 5.09
N GLU A 20 -36.06 7.90 4.44
CA GLU A 20 -37.44 7.47 4.51
C GLU A 20 -37.50 6.10 5.17
N PHE A 21 -38.11 6.01 6.33
CA PHE A 21 -38.32 4.77 7.08
C PHE A 21 -39.75 4.29 6.88
N THR A 22 -39.95 3.02 6.52
CA THR A 22 -41.28 2.42 6.33
C THR A 22 -41.40 1.11 7.10
N ALA A 23 -42.57 0.93 7.77
CA ALA A 23 -42.95 -0.31 8.46
C ALA A 23 -44.46 -0.51 8.31
N GLY A 24 -44.88 -1.46 7.46
CA GLY A 24 -46.28 -1.60 7.05
C GLY A 24 -46.81 -0.32 6.41
N ASP A 25 -47.90 0.26 6.96
CA ASP A 25 -48.50 1.51 6.49
C ASP A 25 -47.92 2.76 7.14
N VAL A 26 -46.90 2.62 8.01
CA VAL A 26 -46.28 3.74 8.68
C VAL A 26 -45.05 4.20 7.93
N ALA A 27 -44.94 5.51 7.66
CA ALA A 27 -43.77 6.16 7.08
C ALA A 27 -43.29 7.32 7.96
N VAL A 28 -41.96 7.42 8.13
CA VAL A 28 -41.31 8.51 8.87
C VAL A 28 -40.15 9.02 8.02
N GLU A 29 -40.13 10.35 7.80
CA GLU A 29 -39.05 11.00 7.04
C GLU A 29 -38.18 11.85 7.97
N CYS A 30 -36.88 11.86 7.72
CA CYS A 30 -35.94 12.77 8.38
C CYS A 30 -34.76 13.09 7.48
N ARG A 31 -33.89 14.00 7.94
CA ARG A 31 -32.61 14.33 7.29
C ARG A 31 -31.46 14.19 8.27
N SER A 32 -30.30 13.80 7.77
CA SER A 32 -29.06 13.80 8.56
C SER A 32 -28.62 15.23 8.89
N SER A 33 -28.05 15.41 10.07
CA SER A 33 -27.47 16.69 10.51
C SER A 33 -26.09 16.93 9.85
N ALA A 34 -25.46 18.07 10.13
CA ALA A 34 -24.12 18.40 9.67
C ALA A 34 -23.05 17.37 10.11
N SER A 35 -23.26 16.70 11.25
CA SER A 35 -22.38 15.63 11.73
C SER A 35 -22.75 14.24 11.18
N GLY A 36 -23.69 14.16 10.24
CA GLY A 36 -24.22 12.88 9.74
C GLY A 36 -25.22 12.20 10.66
N ALA A 37 -25.53 12.78 11.83
CA ALA A 37 -26.44 12.17 12.80
C ALA A 37 -27.87 12.06 12.25
N VAL A 38 -28.47 10.89 12.39
CA VAL A 38 -29.86 10.57 12.02
C VAL A 38 -30.71 10.42 13.27
N ARG A 39 -31.72 11.27 13.41
CA ARG A 39 -32.67 11.23 14.52
C ARG A 39 -34.08 11.08 13.98
N ALA A 40 -34.76 10.04 14.44
CA ALA A 40 -36.15 9.77 14.08
C ALA A 40 -36.90 9.18 15.26
N ASP A 41 -38.22 9.37 15.26
CA ASP A 41 -39.12 8.77 16.25
C ASP A 41 -39.71 7.49 15.66
N LEU A 42 -39.04 6.37 15.90
CA LEU A 42 -39.38 5.06 15.38
C LEU A 42 -39.81 4.14 16.52
N ALA A 43 -40.94 3.48 16.34
CA ALA A 43 -41.35 2.41 17.26
C ALA A 43 -40.42 1.20 17.14
N PRO A 44 -40.22 0.41 18.22
CA PRO A 44 -39.50 -0.84 18.15
C PRO A 44 -40.07 -1.79 17.09
N GLY A 45 -39.22 -2.41 16.27
CA GLY A 45 -39.62 -3.30 15.20
C GLY A 45 -38.71 -3.20 13.98
N ARG A 46 -39.09 -3.93 12.94
CA ARG A 46 -38.34 -3.98 11.66
C ARG A 46 -38.80 -2.82 10.76
N TRP A 47 -37.83 -2.06 10.27
CA TRP A 47 -38.01 -0.91 9.39
C TRP A 47 -37.19 -1.07 8.11
N ARG A 48 -37.76 -0.67 6.98
CA ARG A 48 -37.03 -0.45 5.75
C ARG A 48 -36.69 1.04 5.65
N CYS A 49 -35.38 1.34 5.48
CA CYS A 49 -34.89 2.71 5.32
C CYS A 49 -34.34 2.90 3.89
N VAL A 50 -34.79 3.96 3.25
CA VAL A 50 -34.26 4.40 1.94
C VAL A 50 -33.49 5.69 2.14
N LEU A 51 -32.23 5.73 1.72
CA LEU A 51 -31.36 6.89 1.78
C LEU A 51 -31.17 7.46 0.38
N THR A 52 -31.27 8.79 0.25
CA THR A 52 -31.00 9.52 -1.00
C THR A 52 -30.25 10.81 -0.73
N LYS A 53 -29.26 11.12 -1.58
CA LYS A 53 -28.51 12.36 -1.59
C LYS A 53 -27.97 12.63 -3.00
N PRO A 54 -28.12 13.87 -3.55
CA PRO A 54 -27.49 14.22 -4.81
C PRO A 54 -25.97 13.98 -4.78
N GLY A 55 -25.41 13.38 -5.83
CA GLY A 55 -24.00 13.03 -5.94
C GLY A 55 -23.60 11.74 -5.22
N TYR A 56 -24.58 10.98 -4.71
CA TYR A 56 -24.40 9.69 -4.05
C TYR A 56 -25.43 8.68 -4.52
N GLY A 57 -25.06 7.40 -4.42
CA GLY A 57 -25.97 6.32 -4.74
C GLY A 57 -27.13 6.18 -3.77
N ARG A 58 -28.32 5.91 -4.30
CA ARG A 58 -29.48 5.54 -3.48
C ARG A 58 -29.24 4.20 -2.79
N LYS A 59 -29.55 4.12 -1.52
CA LYS A 59 -29.38 2.93 -0.69
C LYS A 59 -30.66 2.53 0.02
N THR A 60 -30.89 1.23 0.12
CA THR A 60 -31.98 0.66 0.92
C THR A 60 -31.39 -0.28 1.97
N VAL A 61 -31.80 -0.11 3.21
CA VAL A 61 -31.33 -0.89 4.38
C VAL A 61 -32.53 -1.38 5.17
N GLU A 62 -32.50 -2.59 5.67
CA GLU A 62 -33.43 -3.13 6.66
C GLU A 62 -32.82 -2.96 8.05
N LEU A 63 -33.60 -2.44 9.00
CA LEU A 63 -33.18 -2.14 10.36
C LEU A 63 -34.10 -2.80 11.37
N ASP A 64 -33.55 -3.37 12.42
CA ASP A 64 -34.28 -3.79 13.62
C ASP A 64 -34.10 -2.71 14.69
N VAL A 65 -35.11 -1.89 14.87
CA VAL A 65 -35.13 -0.80 15.86
C VAL A 65 -35.54 -1.33 17.22
N ALA A 66 -34.70 -1.08 18.23
CA ALA A 66 -34.97 -1.47 19.62
C ALA A 66 -34.49 -0.38 20.60
N PRO A 67 -35.05 -0.30 21.81
CA PRO A 67 -34.55 0.59 22.85
C PRO A 67 -33.10 0.26 23.18
N GLY A 68 -32.21 1.28 23.11
CA GLY A 68 -30.79 1.12 23.43
C GLY A 68 -29.96 0.44 22.34
N MET A 69 -30.49 0.32 21.10
CA MET A 69 -29.72 -0.16 19.97
C MET A 69 -28.48 0.72 19.73
N GLU A 70 -27.40 0.13 19.30
CA GLU A 70 -26.25 0.87 18.80
C GLU A 70 -26.64 1.66 17.53
N PRO A 71 -26.21 2.93 17.39
CA PRO A 71 -26.48 3.72 16.20
C PRO A 71 -25.96 3.04 14.93
N TYR A 72 -26.82 2.93 13.92
CA TYR A 72 -26.47 2.28 12.66
C TYR A 72 -25.47 3.13 11.87
N ARG A 73 -24.50 2.50 11.21
CA ARG A 73 -23.47 3.18 10.41
C ARG A 73 -23.82 3.05 8.93
N PHE A 74 -24.63 3.97 8.43
CA PHE A 74 -24.97 4.04 7.01
C PHE A 74 -23.79 4.54 6.20
N ARG A 75 -23.46 3.84 5.12
CA ARG A 75 -22.46 4.24 4.15
C ARG A 75 -23.11 4.55 2.81
N LEU A 76 -22.75 5.69 2.23
CA LEU A 76 -23.07 6.03 0.85
C LEU A 76 -21.78 6.14 0.03
N LEU A 77 -21.83 5.67 -1.21
CA LEU A 77 -20.73 5.77 -2.16
C LEU A 77 -20.96 7.00 -3.05
N ALA A 78 -19.95 7.86 -3.16
CA ALA A 78 -20.00 9.00 -4.06
C ALA A 78 -20.12 8.55 -5.53
N ASP A 79 -20.90 9.31 -6.31
CA ASP A 79 -21.10 9.08 -7.74
C ASP A 79 -19.83 9.44 -8.51
N ARG A 80 -18.85 8.53 -8.51
CA ARG A 80 -17.60 8.64 -9.25
C ARG A 80 -17.08 7.28 -9.68
N LEU A 81 -16.19 7.22 -10.66
CA LEU A 81 -15.53 5.98 -11.05
C LEU A 81 -14.59 5.51 -9.94
N LEU A 82 -14.77 4.27 -9.53
CA LEU A 82 -13.89 3.55 -8.62
C LEU A 82 -13.82 2.09 -9.03
N GLY A 83 -12.71 1.43 -8.77
CA GLY A 83 -12.59 0.01 -9.06
C GLY A 83 -11.37 -0.62 -8.42
N TYR A 84 -11.33 -1.94 -8.46
CA TYR A 84 -10.18 -2.76 -8.09
C TYR A 84 -10.26 -4.13 -8.76
N ALA A 85 -9.11 -4.78 -8.87
CA ALA A 85 -8.99 -6.15 -9.36
C ALA A 85 -9.17 -7.15 -8.22
N TRP A 86 -9.70 -8.34 -8.52
CA TRP A 86 -9.76 -9.42 -7.56
C TRP A 86 -9.48 -10.78 -8.20
N PRO A 87 -8.44 -11.47 -7.76
CA PRO A 87 -7.41 -10.97 -6.85
C PRO A 87 -6.56 -9.84 -7.47
N LYS A 88 -5.80 -9.10 -6.63
CA LYS A 88 -4.96 -7.97 -7.06
C LYS A 88 -3.58 -8.41 -7.57
N TRP A 89 -3.21 -9.66 -7.30
CA TRP A 89 -2.00 -10.34 -7.75
C TRP A 89 -2.35 -11.72 -8.29
N VAL A 90 -1.77 -12.07 -9.41
CA VAL A 90 -2.07 -13.30 -10.15
C VAL A 90 -0.85 -13.80 -10.90
N GLN A 91 -0.92 -14.99 -11.46
CA GLN A 91 0.04 -15.45 -12.47
C GLN A 91 -0.51 -15.21 -13.89
N GLY A 92 0.38 -15.13 -14.87
CA GLY A 92 0.00 -15.02 -16.28
C GLY A 92 -1.00 -16.11 -16.69
N GLY A 93 -2.05 -15.75 -17.42
CA GLY A 93 -3.13 -16.64 -17.82
C GLY A 93 -4.23 -16.86 -16.79
N ASP A 94 -4.08 -16.39 -15.55
CA ASP A 94 -5.16 -16.47 -14.55
C ASP A 94 -6.30 -15.52 -14.85
N GLN A 95 -7.48 -15.84 -14.35
CA GLN A 95 -8.63 -14.96 -14.42
C GLN A 95 -8.60 -13.93 -13.29
N VAL A 96 -8.89 -12.68 -13.64
CA VAL A 96 -9.02 -11.55 -12.72
C VAL A 96 -10.41 -10.95 -12.87
N GLU A 97 -11.15 -10.84 -11.78
CA GLU A 97 -12.41 -10.13 -11.74
C GLU A 97 -12.18 -8.62 -11.60
N LEU A 98 -12.85 -7.84 -12.44
CA LEU A 98 -12.87 -6.39 -12.34
C LEU A 98 -14.09 -5.96 -11.53
N ARG A 99 -13.88 -5.34 -10.40
CA ARG A 99 -14.92 -4.84 -9.50
C ARG A 99 -14.97 -3.32 -9.62
N VAL A 100 -15.96 -2.82 -10.34
CA VAL A 100 -16.06 -1.40 -10.70
C VAL A 100 -17.38 -0.82 -10.22
N HIS A 101 -17.34 0.37 -9.66
CA HIS A 101 -18.47 1.25 -9.44
C HIS A 101 -18.40 2.39 -10.46
N ALA A 102 -19.48 2.59 -11.22
CA ALA A 102 -19.56 3.61 -12.25
C ALA A 102 -20.96 4.25 -12.29
N PRO A 103 -21.08 5.58 -12.13
CA PRO A 103 -22.38 6.27 -12.20
C PRO A 103 -22.88 6.46 -13.64
N GLU A 104 -22.02 6.24 -14.62
CA GLU A 104 -22.30 6.39 -16.03
C GLU A 104 -21.67 5.28 -16.86
N PRO A 105 -22.01 5.13 -18.16
CA PRO A 105 -21.27 4.26 -19.05
C PRO A 105 -19.79 4.64 -19.10
N TYR A 106 -18.93 3.63 -19.14
CA TYR A 106 -17.48 3.84 -19.10
C TYR A 106 -16.76 2.87 -20.03
N PHE A 107 -15.55 3.24 -20.40
CA PHE A 107 -14.61 2.41 -21.12
C PHE A 107 -13.60 1.84 -20.13
N ALA A 108 -13.19 0.59 -20.35
CA ALA A 108 -12.12 -0.05 -19.62
C ALA A 108 -11.05 -0.54 -20.59
N SER A 109 -9.78 -0.31 -20.25
CA SER A 109 -8.61 -0.78 -20.99
C SER A 109 -7.52 -1.27 -20.05
N LEU A 110 -6.70 -2.20 -20.52
CA LEU A 110 -5.58 -2.75 -19.79
C LEU A 110 -4.28 -2.14 -20.29
N TRP A 111 -3.47 -1.66 -19.37
CA TRP A 111 -2.18 -1.02 -19.63
C TRP A 111 -1.07 -1.70 -18.83
N ARG A 112 0.12 -1.81 -19.41
CA ARG A 112 1.33 -2.27 -18.72
C ARG A 112 2.24 -1.08 -18.43
N TYR A 113 2.73 -1.02 -17.21
CA TYR A 113 3.56 0.08 -16.71
C TYR A 113 5.03 -0.36 -16.66
N GLY A 114 5.74 -0.13 -17.77
CA GLY A 114 7.18 -0.26 -17.94
C GLY A 114 7.86 1.11 -18.03
N GLU A 115 8.90 1.27 -18.86
CA GLU A 115 9.52 2.58 -19.11
C GLU A 115 8.50 3.63 -19.58
N VAL A 116 7.62 3.21 -20.48
CA VAL A 116 6.47 3.99 -20.94
C VAL A 116 5.22 3.12 -20.71
N PRO A 117 4.11 3.72 -20.24
CA PRO A 117 2.85 3.00 -20.17
C PRO A 117 2.42 2.50 -21.55
N GLU A 118 2.22 1.18 -21.66
CA GLU A 118 1.88 0.49 -22.91
C GLU A 118 0.41 0.07 -22.88
N HIS A 119 -0.39 0.52 -23.86
CA HIS A 119 -1.73 0.02 -24.06
C HIS A 119 -1.68 -1.44 -24.52
N VAL A 120 -2.21 -2.35 -23.71
CA VAL A 120 -2.21 -3.79 -24.00
C VAL A 120 -3.43 -4.17 -24.83
N ARG A 121 -4.61 -3.74 -24.39
CA ARG A 121 -5.88 -3.98 -25.09
C ARG A 121 -7.03 -3.18 -24.50
N ASP A 122 -8.04 -2.95 -25.29
CA ASP A 122 -9.36 -2.56 -24.80
C ASP A 122 -10.04 -3.77 -24.16
N ILE A 123 -10.64 -3.57 -22.99
CA ILE A 123 -11.47 -4.57 -22.31
C ILE A 123 -12.90 -4.44 -22.82
N GLY A 124 -13.40 -3.21 -22.92
CA GLY A 124 -14.69 -2.93 -23.51
C GLY A 124 -15.36 -1.66 -22.97
N ARG A 125 -16.58 -1.44 -23.50
CA ARG A 125 -17.51 -0.45 -23.00
C ARG A 125 -18.54 -1.14 -22.12
N PHE A 126 -18.80 -0.55 -20.97
CA PHE A 126 -19.74 -1.05 -19.97
C PHE A 126 -20.81 -0.01 -19.69
N GLU A 127 -22.02 -0.48 -19.36
CA GLU A 127 -23.07 0.42 -18.89
C GLU A 127 -22.80 0.84 -17.43
N SER A 128 -23.50 1.89 -16.99
CA SER A 128 -23.38 2.36 -15.60
C SER A 128 -23.80 1.28 -14.60
N PHE A 129 -23.03 1.17 -13.53
CA PHE A 129 -23.33 0.33 -12.37
C PHE A 129 -23.37 1.18 -11.12
N GLY A 130 -24.25 0.81 -10.22
CA GLY A 130 -24.34 1.46 -8.93
C GLY A 130 -25.44 2.50 -8.91
N PRO A 131 -25.17 3.71 -8.41
CA PRO A 131 -26.16 4.54 -7.76
C PRO A 131 -27.22 5.19 -8.66
N GLY A 132 -27.16 5.08 -9.94
CA GLY A 132 -28.20 5.58 -10.84
C GLY A 132 -29.60 4.98 -10.62
N GLY A 133 -29.75 4.10 -9.62
CA GLY A 133 -30.99 3.41 -9.26
C GLY A 133 -30.99 2.98 -7.79
N ASP A 134 -31.72 1.92 -7.45
CA ASP A 134 -31.88 1.36 -6.10
C ASP A 134 -30.67 0.52 -5.62
N ARG A 135 -29.46 0.83 -6.04
CA ARG A 135 -28.33 -0.12 -5.96
C ARG A 135 -27.07 0.50 -5.44
N GLN A 136 -27.04 0.73 -4.18
CA GLN A 136 -25.81 1.02 -3.47
C GLN A 136 -24.91 -0.22 -3.45
N VAL A 137 -23.67 -0.10 -3.96
CA VAL A 137 -22.71 -1.20 -4.06
C VAL A 137 -21.61 -1.17 -2.98
N ILE A 138 -21.89 -0.53 -1.85
CA ILE A 138 -20.98 -0.48 -0.72
C ILE A 138 -21.70 -0.99 0.54
N PRO A 139 -21.11 -1.90 1.33
CA PRO A 139 -21.65 -2.32 2.61
C PRO A 139 -21.68 -1.16 3.62
N ASP A 140 -22.47 -1.34 4.67
CA ASP A 140 -22.47 -0.43 5.83
C ASP A 140 -21.36 -0.80 6.82
N GLY A 141 -21.10 0.08 7.76
CA GLY A 141 -20.15 -0.18 8.83
C GLY A 141 -18.68 0.00 8.45
N ASP A 142 -17.80 -0.82 8.99
CA ASP A 142 -16.35 -0.78 8.76
C ASP A 142 -15.95 -1.59 7.53
N ILE A 143 -15.99 -0.94 6.37
CA ILE A 143 -15.62 -1.55 5.09
C ILE A 143 -14.11 -1.76 4.92
N ALA A 144 -13.28 -1.13 5.74
CA ALA A 144 -11.86 -1.43 5.75
C ALA A 144 -11.60 -2.81 6.36
N ARG A 145 -12.45 -3.24 7.32
CA ARG A 145 -12.40 -4.58 7.94
C ARG A 145 -13.07 -5.65 7.08
N SER A 146 -14.31 -5.40 6.67
CA SER A 146 -15.14 -6.39 5.97
C SER A 146 -14.79 -6.56 4.49
N GLY A 147 -14.06 -5.60 3.91
CA GLY A 147 -14.01 -5.42 2.48
C GLY A 147 -15.33 -4.85 1.94
N VAL A 148 -15.35 -4.52 0.67
CA VAL A 148 -16.57 -4.04 0.00
C VAL A 148 -17.32 -5.14 -0.74
N GLY A 149 -16.67 -6.23 -1.10
CA GLY A 149 -17.29 -7.41 -1.71
C GLY A 149 -18.26 -7.08 -2.84
N TRP A 150 -17.88 -6.20 -3.76
CA TRP A 150 -18.83 -5.62 -4.72
C TRP A 150 -19.57 -6.63 -5.61
N ASN A 151 -19.04 -7.81 -5.76
CA ASN A 151 -19.73 -8.91 -6.45
C ASN A 151 -20.69 -9.71 -5.53
N HIS A 152 -20.60 -9.53 -4.21
CA HIS A 152 -21.47 -10.16 -3.22
C HIS A 152 -22.58 -9.24 -2.74
N HIS A 153 -22.24 -7.94 -2.56
CA HIS A 153 -23.10 -6.91 -2.00
C HIS A 153 -23.48 -5.87 -3.05
N GLY A 154 -24.34 -6.10 -3.90
CA GLY A 154 -24.74 -5.14 -4.90
C GLY A 154 -25.04 -5.81 -6.22
N ARG A 155 -25.04 -5.03 -7.27
CA ARG A 155 -25.16 -5.58 -8.58
C ARG A 155 -23.91 -6.37 -8.88
N ARG A 156 -24.08 -7.65 -9.01
CA ARG A 156 -23.18 -8.37 -9.92
C ARG A 156 -23.07 -7.55 -11.19
N PHE A 157 -21.88 -7.32 -11.68
CA PHE A 157 -21.68 -7.09 -13.09
C PHE A 157 -22.64 -7.99 -13.87
N PRO A 158 -23.11 -7.56 -15.05
CA PRO A 158 -23.92 -8.47 -15.84
C PRO A 158 -23.24 -9.82 -15.72
N PRO A 159 -24.00 -10.90 -15.54
CA PRO A 159 -23.44 -12.24 -15.40
C PRO A 159 -22.76 -12.72 -16.68
N ASP A 160 -22.34 -11.78 -17.52
CA ASP A 160 -21.59 -12.06 -18.71
C ASP A 160 -20.08 -12.09 -18.39
N GLU A 161 -19.36 -12.85 -19.17
CA GLU A 161 -17.93 -13.13 -19.02
C GLU A 161 -17.03 -11.87 -19.10
N ARG A 162 -17.58 -10.67 -19.34
CA ARG A 162 -16.84 -9.45 -19.59
C ARG A 162 -16.27 -8.78 -18.34
N SER A 163 -16.78 -9.11 -17.16
CA SER A 163 -16.20 -8.63 -15.89
C SER A 163 -14.90 -9.33 -15.52
N PHE A 164 -14.55 -10.38 -16.26
CA PHE A 164 -13.30 -11.11 -16.06
C PHE A 164 -12.34 -10.82 -17.20
N ILE A 165 -11.10 -10.60 -16.85
CA ILE A 165 -10.01 -10.58 -17.83
C ILE A 165 -9.07 -11.75 -17.55
N VAL A 166 -8.42 -12.22 -18.60
CA VAL A 166 -7.28 -13.12 -18.48
C VAL A 166 -6.03 -12.27 -18.35
N ALA A 167 -5.25 -12.50 -17.30
CA ALA A 167 -3.99 -11.80 -17.07
C ALA A 167 -3.01 -12.08 -18.23
N PRO A 168 -2.26 -11.07 -18.69
CA PRO A 168 -1.24 -11.27 -19.71
C PRO A 168 -0.16 -12.25 -19.27
N GLU A 169 0.43 -12.96 -20.22
CA GLU A 169 1.52 -13.91 -19.95
C GLU A 169 2.86 -13.24 -19.57
N ARG A 170 3.03 -11.97 -19.94
CA ARG A 170 4.23 -11.20 -19.58
C ARG A 170 4.09 -10.67 -18.18
N SER A 171 5.05 -10.98 -17.32
CA SER A 171 5.13 -10.45 -15.96
C SER A 171 5.27 -8.92 -15.95
N GLY A 172 4.72 -8.27 -14.93
CA GLY A 172 4.85 -6.84 -14.72
C GLY A 172 3.71 -6.21 -13.93
N LEU A 173 3.79 -4.90 -13.76
CA LEU A 173 2.75 -4.07 -13.17
C LEU A 173 1.78 -3.64 -14.27
N TYR A 174 0.53 -4.00 -14.10
CA TYR A 174 -0.55 -3.61 -15.00
C TYR A 174 -1.53 -2.70 -14.26
N HIS A 175 -2.17 -1.82 -15.01
CA HIS A 175 -3.30 -1.05 -14.52
C HIS A 175 -4.50 -1.21 -15.46
N VAL A 176 -5.67 -1.36 -14.87
CA VAL A 176 -6.92 -1.14 -15.60
C VAL A 176 -7.22 0.34 -15.56
N HIS A 177 -7.37 0.96 -16.72
CA HIS A 177 -7.86 2.31 -16.88
C HIS A 177 -9.36 2.30 -17.07
N LEU A 178 -10.05 3.13 -16.32
CA LEU A 178 -11.47 3.41 -16.46
C LEU A 178 -11.65 4.85 -16.89
N GLU A 179 -12.51 5.09 -17.88
CA GLU A 179 -12.83 6.44 -18.39
C GLU A 179 -14.33 6.58 -18.58
N GLY A 180 -14.93 7.55 -17.90
CA GLY A 180 -16.35 7.89 -18.02
C GLY A 180 -16.68 8.45 -19.39
N GLU A 181 -17.72 7.90 -20.05
CA GLU A 181 -18.08 8.24 -21.43
C GLU A 181 -18.53 9.69 -21.60
N ARG A 182 -19.12 10.27 -20.56
CA ARG A 182 -19.71 11.62 -20.58
C ARG A 182 -18.94 12.64 -19.78
N SER A 183 -18.49 12.25 -18.58
CA SER A 183 -17.75 13.13 -17.67
C SER A 183 -16.28 13.26 -18.06
N GLY A 184 -15.71 12.22 -18.68
CA GLY A 184 -14.27 12.07 -18.83
C GLY A 184 -13.56 11.76 -17.49
N ASP A 185 -14.30 11.40 -16.45
CA ASP A 185 -13.70 10.95 -15.19
C ASP A 185 -12.77 9.79 -15.44
N PHE A 186 -11.59 9.85 -14.83
CA PHE A 186 -10.52 8.86 -15.02
C PHE A 186 -10.13 8.24 -13.68
N PHE A 187 -10.04 6.92 -13.67
CA PHE A 187 -9.56 6.17 -12.52
C PHE A 187 -8.74 4.96 -12.95
N THR A 188 -7.71 4.60 -12.20
CA THR A 188 -6.93 3.39 -12.47
C THR A 188 -6.72 2.58 -11.19
N PHE A 189 -6.51 1.28 -11.37
CA PHE A 189 -6.11 0.39 -10.28
C PHE A 189 -5.15 -0.70 -10.75
N PRO A 190 -4.20 -1.12 -9.87
CA PRO A 190 -3.13 -2.04 -10.25
C PRO A 190 -3.55 -3.50 -10.26
N ILE A 191 -2.80 -4.28 -11.06
CA ILE A 191 -2.75 -5.75 -11.04
C ILE A 191 -1.28 -6.14 -11.11
N ILE A 192 -0.79 -6.90 -10.13
CA ILE A 192 0.53 -7.50 -10.19
C ILE A 192 0.41 -8.83 -10.93
N VAL A 193 1.09 -8.97 -12.05
CA VAL A 193 1.11 -10.21 -12.84
C VAL A 193 2.48 -10.87 -12.72
N ALA A 194 2.53 -11.97 -11.99
CA ALA A 194 3.71 -12.81 -11.87
C ALA A 194 3.80 -13.83 -13.03
N PRO A 195 4.99 -14.32 -13.38
CA PRO A 195 5.13 -15.35 -14.39
C PRO A 195 4.66 -16.71 -13.84
N ARG A 196 4.18 -17.60 -14.71
CA ARG A 196 3.95 -19.02 -14.34
C ARG A 196 5.25 -19.78 -14.21
N GLU A 197 6.19 -19.45 -15.08
CA GLU A 197 7.54 -19.99 -15.10
C GLU A 197 8.51 -18.81 -15.15
N PRO A 198 9.61 -18.85 -14.41
CA PRO A 198 10.61 -17.80 -14.42
C PRO A 198 11.07 -17.47 -15.84
N ARG A 199 11.10 -16.19 -16.20
CA ARG A 199 11.53 -15.69 -17.51
C ARG A 199 12.76 -14.79 -17.40
N ALA A 200 13.06 -14.33 -16.20
CA ALA A 200 14.21 -13.50 -15.89
C ALA A 200 15.06 -14.12 -14.78
N ARG A 201 16.27 -13.65 -14.62
CA ARG A 201 17.15 -14.04 -13.49
C ARG A 201 16.93 -13.16 -12.26
N ILE A 202 16.21 -12.05 -12.41
CA ILE A 202 15.93 -11.06 -11.37
C ILE A 202 14.45 -11.12 -11.06
N ALA A 203 14.13 -11.39 -9.80
CA ALA A 203 12.79 -11.16 -9.27
C ALA A 203 12.73 -9.77 -8.62
N VAL A 204 11.64 -9.05 -8.83
CA VAL A 204 11.29 -7.82 -8.14
C VAL A 204 10.08 -8.10 -7.26
N LEU A 205 10.15 -7.72 -6.00
CA LEU A 205 9.07 -7.91 -5.04
C LEU A 205 8.39 -6.58 -4.77
N ALA A 206 7.13 -6.46 -5.20
CA ALA A 206 6.29 -5.29 -4.94
C ALA A 206 5.72 -5.35 -3.52
N SER A 207 5.82 -4.25 -2.79
CA SER A 207 5.40 -4.12 -1.38
C SER A 207 3.88 -3.98 -1.24
N ASN A 208 3.11 -4.95 -1.77
CA ASN A 208 1.65 -4.85 -1.81
C ASN A 208 0.98 -4.94 -0.43
N ILE A 209 1.67 -5.42 0.59
CA ILE A 209 1.20 -5.39 1.98
C ILE A 209 1.23 -3.95 2.50
N ASP A 210 2.29 -3.20 2.18
CA ASP A 210 2.38 -1.76 2.47
C ASP A 210 1.30 -0.97 1.73
N TRP A 211 1.04 -1.28 0.46
CA TRP A 211 -0.04 -0.63 -0.27
C TRP A 211 -1.38 -0.75 0.46
N ASN A 212 -1.66 -1.90 1.06
CA ASN A 212 -2.86 -2.10 1.87
C ASN A 212 -2.80 -1.33 3.20
N ALA A 213 -1.63 -1.25 3.84
CA ALA A 213 -1.42 -0.51 5.08
C ALA A 213 -1.68 1.00 4.93
N TYR A 214 -1.26 1.58 3.80
CA TYR A 214 -1.42 3.00 3.49
C TYR A 214 -2.78 3.36 2.87
N ASN A 215 -3.56 2.37 2.44
CA ASN A 215 -4.86 2.61 1.84
C ASN A 215 -5.90 3.00 2.91
N ASP A 216 -6.40 4.22 2.85
CA ASP A 216 -7.39 4.77 3.78
C ASP A 216 -8.85 4.68 3.30
N PHE A 217 -9.10 3.98 2.20
CA PHE A 217 -10.46 3.73 1.71
C PHE A 217 -11.29 2.98 2.75
N GLY A 218 -12.38 3.57 3.16
CA GLY A 218 -13.21 3.09 4.26
C GLY A 218 -13.09 3.94 5.52
N GLY A 219 -12.18 4.94 5.52
CA GLY A 219 -11.93 5.82 6.67
C GLY A 219 -10.98 5.20 7.70
N ARG A 220 -10.31 4.10 7.34
CA ARG A 220 -9.34 3.41 8.19
C ARG A 220 -8.18 2.83 7.39
N SER A 221 -6.99 2.94 7.95
CA SER A 221 -5.75 2.34 7.46
C SER A 221 -4.88 1.93 8.66
N ASN A 222 -3.65 1.47 8.44
CA ASN A 222 -2.73 1.26 9.55
C ASN A 222 -2.34 2.57 10.28
N TYR A 223 -2.54 3.73 9.64
CA TYR A 223 -2.18 5.05 10.16
C TYR A 223 -3.38 5.90 10.57
N VAL A 224 -4.58 5.47 10.21
CA VAL A 224 -5.84 6.17 10.47
C VAL A 224 -6.80 5.23 11.16
N ALA A 225 -7.16 5.52 12.41
CA ALA A 225 -8.09 4.70 13.20
C ALA A 225 -7.78 3.19 13.14
N SER A 226 -6.50 2.83 13.25
CA SER A 226 -5.99 1.45 13.11
C SER A 226 -6.64 0.43 14.07
N TRP A 227 -7.16 0.90 15.19
CA TRP A 227 -7.84 0.13 16.24
C TRP A 227 -9.35 0.01 16.10
N GLY A 228 -9.89 0.44 15.00
CA GLY A 228 -11.34 0.38 14.71
C GLY A 228 -11.93 1.69 14.23
N LEU A 229 -12.97 1.57 13.43
CA LEU A 229 -13.69 2.71 12.88
C LEU A 229 -14.46 3.42 14.00
N PRO A 230 -14.28 4.75 14.20
CA PRO A 230 -15.10 5.52 15.15
C PRO A 230 -16.59 5.36 14.86
N VAL A 231 -17.42 5.44 15.91
CA VAL A 231 -18.90 5.39 15.74
C VAL A 231 -19.39 6.60 14.96
N GLU A 232 -18.85 7.76 15.29
CA GLU A 232 -19.18 9.03 14.64
C GLU A 232 -18.27 9.28 13.44
N PRO A 233 -18.83 9.69 12.30
CA PRO A 233 -18.00 10.04 11.14
C PRO A 233 -17.23 11.35 11.36
N VAL A 234 -16.17 11.53 10.60
CA VAL A 234 -15.35 12.74 10.60
C VAL A 234 -16.14 13.91 9.98
N ILE A 235 -16.14 15.06 10.64
CA ILE A 235 -16.85 16.26 10.15
C ILE A 235 -15.94 17.12 9.27
N ASN A 236 -14.68 17.25 9.66
CA ASN A 236 -13.71 18.08 8.94
C ASN A 236 -12.47 17.26 8.56
N PRO A 237 -12.41 16.74 7.32
CA PRO A 237 -11.28 15.94 6.89
C PRO A 237 -9.92 16.67 6.86
N HIS A 238 -9.91 18.01 6.94
CA HIS A 238 -8.67 18.79 7.02
C HIS A 238 -8.16 19.01 8.46
N GLN A 239 -9.07 19.04 9.43
CA GLN A 239 -8.72 19.20 10.85
C GLN A 239 -8.78 17.89 11.62
N ASP A 240 -9.83 17.10 11.33
CA ASP A 240 -10.02 15.77 11.90
C ASP A 240 -9.40 14.69 11.00
N GLY A 241 -8.81 15.12 9.92
CA GLY A 241 -8.25 14.35 8.82
C GLY A 241 -7.53 13.11 9.22
N PRO A 242 -6.83 12.41 8.34
CA PRO A 242 -6.37 11.04 8.61
C PRO A 242 -5.76 10.85 9.98
N PHE A 243 -5.61 11.92 10.69
CA PHE A 243 -5.09 12.07 12.02
C PHE A 243 -6.18 12.40 13.04
N LEU A 244 -7.23 11.61 13.11
CA LEU A 244 -7.93 11.43 14.38
C LEU A 244 -6.93 10.94 15.45
N ARG A 245 -5.76 11.52 15.38
CA ARG A 245 -4.55 11.19 16.13
C ARG A 245 -4.61 11.72 17.53
N ASP A 246 -5.60 12.55 17.85
CA ASP A 246 -5.54 13.26 19.11
C ASP A 246 -6.62 12.82 20.09
N THR A 247 -6.67 11.51 20.31
CA THR A 247 -7.26 11.01 21.57
C THR A 247 -6.23 11.01 22.70
N GLY A 248 -5.05 11.63 22.51
CA GLY A 248 -3.98 11.65 23.51
C GLY A 248 -3.21 10.33 23.66
N ALA A 249 -3.64 9.26 23.01
CA ALA A 249 -2.91 8.00 22.89
C ALA A 249 -2.19 7.98 21.54
N ARG A 250 -0.89 7.79 21.54
CA ARG A 250 -0.13 7.56 20.31
C ARG A 250 -0.65 6.27 19.68
N PHE A 251 -0.85 6.22 18.35
CA PHE A 251 -1.43 5.06 17.68
C PHE A 251 -0.58 3.78 17.87
N TRP A 252 0.72 3.91 18.12
CA TRP A 252 1.63 2.81 18.44
C TRP A 252 1.63 2.35 19.90
N ASP A 253 0.84 2.99 20.77
CA ASP A 253 0.68 2.59 22.16
C ASP A 253 -0.50 1.59 22.37
N ARG A 254 -1.09 1.06 21.29
CA ARG A 254 -2.27 0.19 21.37
C ARG A 254 -1.95 -1.24 20.92
N GLU A 255 -2.67 -2.18 21.50
CA GLU A 255 -2.55 -3.63 21.22
C GLU A 255 -3.55 -4.11 20.15
N ASP A 256 -4.68 -3.43 20.09
CA ASP A 256 -5.84 -3.79 19.31
C ASP A 256 -5.81 -3.11 17.94
N TYR A 257 -5.16 -3.77 16.99
CA TYR A 257 -5.22 -3.38 15.58
C TYR A 257 -6.25 -4.25 14.87
N ASP A 258 -7.30 -3.61 14.35
CA ASP A 258 -8.28 -4.32 13.55
C ASP A 258 -7.71 -4.68 12.17
N PRO A 259 -7.95 -5.89 11.68
CA PRO A 259 -7.50 -6.30 10.35
C PRO A 259 -8.02 -5.38 9.25
N ILE A 260 -7.23 -5.24 8.20
CA ILE A 260 -7.53 -4.43 7.02
C ILE A 260 -7.59 -5.36 5.80
N SER A 261 -8.77 -5.40 5.14
CA SER A 261 -9.03 -6.26 3.99
C SER A 261 -8.37 -5.75 2.71
N PHE A 262 -7.88 -6.67 1.88
CA PHE A 262 -7.51 -6.37 0.49
C PHE A 262 -8.74 -6.20 -0.42
N ASP A 263 -9.94 -6.68 -0.03
CA ASP A 263 -11.16 -6.65 -0.85
C ASP A 263 -11.82 -5.27 -0.87
N ARG A 264 -11.06 -4.25 -1.32
CA ARG A 264 -11.51 -2.87 -1.42
C ARG A 264 -10.70 -2.09 -2.46
N PRO A 265 -11.25 -0.98 -3.03
CA PRO A 265 -10.47 -0.06 -3.85
C PRO A 265 -9.23 0.47 -3.15
N GLU A 266 -8.19 0.77 -3.93
CA GLU A 266 -6.95 1.38 -3.44
C GLU A 266 -6.65 2.68 -4.21
N PRO A 267 -7.38 3.78 -3.93
CA PRO A 267 -7.13 5.06 -4.61
C PRO A 267 -5.70 5.59 -4.46
N VAL A 268 -5.00 5.18 -3.42
CA VAL A 268 -3.58 5.51 -3.18
C VAL A 268 -2.67 4.98 -4.29
N ASN A 269 -3.05 3.87 -4.93
CA ASN A 269 -2.29 3.20 -5.98
C ASN A 269 -2.67 3.63 -7.41
N ARG A 270 -3.59 4.61 -7.57
CA ARG A 270 -3.98 5.05 -8.91
C ARG A 270 -2.82 5.75 -9.63
N MET A 271 -2.74 5.58 -10.94
CA MET A 271 -1.87 6.36 -11.81
C MET A 271 -2.65 7.54 -12.39
N GLU A 272 -1.98 8.66 -12.58
CA GLU A 272 -2.55 9.81 -13.28
C GLU A 272 -2.30 9.69 -14.80
N GLN A 273 -3.18 10.28 -15.58
CA GLN A 273 -3.06 10.23 -17.03
C GLN A 273 -1.87 11.09 -17.52
N GLY A 274 -1.05 10.54 -18.40
CA GLY A 274 0.05 11.26 -19.04
C GLY A 274 1.30 11.46 -18.19
N VAL A 275 1.39 10.85 -17.00
CA VAL A 275 2.60 10.90 -16.17
C VAL A 275 3.71 9.99 -16.68
N HIS A 276 4.96 10.36 -16.41
CA HIS A 276 6.17 9.61 -16.71
C HIS A 276 6.92 9.24 -15.42
N ILE A 277 7.78 8.23 -15.50
CA ILE A 277 8.60 7.79 -14.34
C ILE A 277 9.54 8.90 -13.81
N THR A 278 9.81 9.92 -14.62
CA THR A 278 10.65 11.08 -14.30
C THR A 278 9.88 12.28 -13.78
N ASP A 279 8.55 12.18 -13.64
CA ASP A 279 7.74 13.28 -13.15
C ASP A 279 7.65 13.28 -11.63
N VAL A 280 7.61 14.47 -11.04
CA VAL A 280 7.24 14.63 -9.64
C VAL A 280 5.74 14.45 -9.52
N MET A 281 5.32 13.48 -8.74
CA MET A 281 3.91 13.26 -8.42
C MET A 281 3.62 13.94 -7.08
N GLN A 282 2.56 14.75 -7.00
CA GLN A 282 2.24 15.51 -5.80
C GLN A 282 1.14 14.83 -4.99
N ARG A 283 1.40 13.60 -4.54
CA ARG A 283 0.45 12.85 -3.71
C ARG A 283 1.12 12.32 -2.46
N ILE A 284 0.34 12.20 -1.38
CA ILE A 284 0.81 11.54 -0.16
C ILE A 284 0.98 10.06 -0.45
N GLY A 285 2.15 9.51 -0.13
CA GLY A 285 2.45 8.09 -0.24
C GLY A 285 2.94 7.61 -1.61
N GLU A 286 3.12 8.49 -2.60
CA GLU A 286 3.58 8.08 -3.94
C GLU A 286 4.98 7.49 -3.96
N GLU A 287 5.79 7.84 -2.99
CA GLU A 287 7.16 7.36 -2.82
C GLU A 287 7.25 5.95 -2.24
N HIS A 288 6.14 5.37 -1.77
CA HIS A 288 6.12 4.04 -1.15
C HIS A 288 4.86 3.21 -1.47
N VAL A 289 4.20 3.48 -2.59
CA VAL A 289 3.08 2.69 -3.13
C VAL A 289 3.30 2.37 -4.62
N ALA A 290 2.33 1.84 -5.33
CA ALA A 290 2.48 1.38 -6.71
C ALA A 290 3.21 2.34 -7.68
N PRO A 291 3.06 3.68 -7.62
CA PRO A 291 3.86 4.59 -8.44
C PRO A 291 5.38 4.45 -8.27
N ALA A 292 5.87 4.20 -7.06
CA ALA A 292 7.30 4.01 -6.83
C ALA A 292 7.79 2.66 -7.37
N THR A 293 7.01 1.59 -7.21
CA THR A 293 7.28 0.31 -7.89
C THR A 293 7.38 0.52 -9.41
N TRP A 294 6.47 1.28 -10.01
CA TRP A 294 6.55 1.62 -11.43
C TRP A 294 7.85 2.34 -11.81
N ARG A 295 8.32 3.30 -11.00
CA ARG A 295 9.60 4.00 -11.24
C ARG A 295 10.77 3.01 -11.33
N LEU A 296 10.82 2.04 -10.41
CA LEU A 296 11.83 0.99 -10.44
C LEU A 296 11.74 0.14 -11.71
N LEU A 297 10.55 -0.36 -12.04
CA LEU A 297 10.35 -1.22 -13.21
C LEU A 297 10.65 -0.48 -14.52
N GLY A 298 10.19 0.77 -14.64
CA GLY A 298 10.45 1.61 -15.81
C GLY A 298 11.94 1.93 -15.98
N TRP A 299 12.65 2.18 -14.88
CA TRP A 299 14.10 2.33 -14.91
C TRP A 299 14.80 1.03 -15.32
N MET A 300 14.38 -0.12 -14.79
CA MET A 300 14.97 -1.41 -15.17
C MET A 300 14.82 -1.68 -16.68
N GLU A 301 13.66 -1.40 -17.26
CA GLU A 301 13.44 -1.56 -18.70
C GLU A 301 14.32 -0.61 -19.54
N ARG A 302 14.43 0.65 -19.12
CA ARG A 302 15.30 1.64 -19.78
C ARG A 302 16.77 1.20 -19.79
N GLU A 303 17.23 0.60 -18.69
CA GLU A 303 18.60 0.09 -18.55
C GLU A 303 18.79 -1.31 -19.16
N GLY A 304 17.75 -1.90 -19.73
CA GLY A 304 17.77 -3.20 -20.42
C GLY A 304 17.77 -4.42 -19.48
N PHE A 305 17.31 -4.28 -18.24
CA PHE A 305 17.14 -5.39 -17.31
C PHE A 305 15.82 -6.12 -17.53
N GLY A 306 15.90 -7.43 -17.76
CA GLY A 306 14.73 -8.31 -17.64
C GLY A 306 14.43 -8.61 -16.18
N TYR A 307 13.16 -8.62 -15.83
CA TYR A 307 12.69 -8.95 -14.48
C TYR A 307 11.38 -9.74 -14.52
N ASP A 308 11.12 -10.45 -13.45
CA ASP A 308 9.82 -11.01 -13.10
C ASP A 308 9.28 -10.30 -11.85
N LEU A 309 8.07 -9.75 -11.94
CA LEU A 309 7.44 -9.05 -10.83
C LEU A 309 6.58 -10.01 -10.01
N TRP A 310 6.71 -9.92 -8.70
CA TRP A 310 5.96 -10.69 -7.71
C TRP A 310 5.38 -9.76 -6.64
N ALA A 311 4.31 -10.20 -6.01
CA ALA A 311 3.77 -9.56 -4.81
C ALA A 311 4.36 -10.20 -3.54
N GLU A 312 4.53 -9.45 -2.47
CA GLU A 312 4.93 -9.98 -1.15
C GLU A 312 4.00 -11.09 -0.67
N THR A 313 2.69 -10.96 -0.93
CA THR A 313 1.71 -12.01 -0.62
C THR A 313 2.01 -13.34 -1.33
N GLN A 314 2.64 -13.33 -2.51
CA GLN A 314 3.06 -14.54 -3.23
C GLN A 314 4.35 -15.15 -2.65
N LEU A 315 5.20 -14.35 -2.00
CA LEU A 315 6.27 -14.89 -1.17
C LEU A 315 5.71 -15.51 0.11
N HIS A 316 4.71 -14.85 0.73
CA HIS A 316 4.06 -15.36 1.93
C HIS A 316 3.41 -16.73 1.71
N ASP A 317 2.66 -16.92 0.64
CA ASP A 317 1.94 -18.17 0.35
C ASP A 317 2.83 -19.26 -0.26
N GLY A 318 4.03 -18.91 -0.73
CA GLY A 318 5.01 -19.83 -1.33
C GLY A 318 4.84 -20.03 -2.83
N THR A 319 4.01 -19.19 -3.49
CA THR A 319 3.90 -19.18 -4.96
C THR A 319 5.20 -18.70 -5.59
N LEU A 320 5.84 -17.68 -5.01
CA LEU A 320 7.20 -17.27 -5.37
C LEU A 320 8.22 -18.25 -4.77
N ARG A 321 9.02 -18.85 -5.63
CA ARG A 321 10.15 -19.70 -5.24
C ARG A 321 11.45 -18.93 -5.48
N LEU A 322 12.12 -18.51 -4.41
CA LEU A 322 13.36 -17.71 -4.50
C LEU A 322 14.49 -18.45 -5.20
N ASP A 323 14.56 -19.79 -5.10
CA ASP A 323 15.60 -20.62 -5.73
C ASP A 323 15.57 -20.59 -7.27
N ASP A 324 14.49 -20.12 -7.86
CA ASP A 324 14.38 -19.98 -9.31
C ASP A 324 15.09 -18.70 -9.83
N TYR A 325 15.58 -17.84 -8.93
CA TYR A 325 16.17 -16.55 -9.26
C TYR A 325 17.63 -16.41 -8.79
N ALA A 326 18.40 -15.62 -9.51
CA ALA A 326 19.75 -15.25 -9.10
C ALA A 326 19.78 -14.04 -8.16
N VAL A 327 18.81 -13.15 -8.31
CA VAL A 327 18.68 -11.88 -7.56
C VAL A 327 17.24 -11.65 -7.17
N LEU A 328 17.03 -11.23 -5.92
CA LEU A 328 15.78 -10.62 -5.48
C LEU A 328 16.01 -9.13 -5.23
N VAL A 329 15.16 -8.30 -5.80
CA VAL A 329 15.09 -6.87 -5.53
C VAL A 329 13.87 -6.60 -4.65
N LEU A 330 14.08 -6.08 -3.45
CA LEU A 330 13.03 -5.48 -2.64
C LEU A 330 12.87 -4.02 -3.09
N ASP A 331 11.64 -3.63 -3.36
CA ASP A 331 11.35 -2.26 -3.78
C ASP A 331 11.37 -1.27 -2.60
N GLN A 332 10.86 -0.07 -2.75
CA GLN A 332 11.13 1.11 -1.93
C GLN A 332 10.77 1.01 -0.45
N HIS A 333 9.71 0.28 -0.06
CA HIS A 333 9.21 0.35 1.32
C HIS A 333 8.55 -0.97 1.76
N PRO A 334 9.32 -2.05 1.93
CA PRO A 334 8.81 -3.33 2.40
C PRO A 334 8.74 -3.36 3.93
N GLU A 335 7.92 -2.49 4.57
CA GLU A 335 7.87 -2.29 6.02
C GLU A 335 7.22 -3.46 6.75
N TYR A 336 6.12 -3.99 6.18
CA TYR A 336 5.24 -4.96 6.84
C TYR A 336 5.43 -6.36 6.30
N TRP A 337 6.11 -7.19 7.09
CA TRP A 337 6.47 -8.55 6.67
C TRP A 337 5.95 -9.61 7.61
N THR A 338 5.56 -10.76 7.06
CA THR A 338 5.27 -11.92 7.89
C THR A 338 6.56 -12.63 8.30
N ARG A 339 6.54 -13.28 9.45
CA ARG A 339 7.65 -14.11 9.92
C ARG A 339 8.11 -15.13 8.88
N ARG A 340 7.15 -15.74 8.18
CA ARG A 340 7.43 -16.74 7.14
C ARG A 340 8.24 -16.13 5.99
N MET A 341 7.87 -14.95 5.49
CA MET A 341 8.59 -14.26 4.43
C MET A 341 10.02 -13.94 4.87
N TYR A 342 10.18 -13.41 6.08
CA TYR A 342 11.48 -13.08 6.63
C TYR A 342 12.39 -14.31 6.72
N GLN A 343 11.88 -15.42 7.29
CA GLN A 343 12.64 -16.65 7.47
C GLN A 343 13.03 -17.29 6.13
N GLU A 344 12.13 -17.28 5.14
CA GLU A 344 12.39 -17.80 3.81
C GLU A 344 13.48 -16.97 3.09
N LEU A 345 13.38 -15.64 3.14
CA LEU A 345 14.38 -14.76 2.56
C LEU A 345 15.75 -14.94 3.24
N LYS A 346 15.77 -15.02 4.57
CA LYS A 346 17.00 -15.21 5.32
C LYS A 346 17.67 -16.55 4.99
N ALA A 347 16.92 -17.64 4.96
CA ALA A 347 17.43 -18.95 4.56
C ALA A 347 17.96 -18.93 3.12
N TRP A 348 17.26 -18.24 2.21
CA TRP A 348 17.71 -18.12 0.83
C TRP A 348 19.07 -17.39 0.72
N VAL A 349 19.25 -16.28 1.43
CA VAL A 349 20.50 -15.50 1.40
C VAL A 349 21.62 -16.23 2.14
N PHE A 350 21.37 -16.72 3.36
CA PHE A 350 22.43 -17.21 4.25
C PHE A 350 22.78 -18.69 4.07
N GLU A 351 21.84 -19.51 3.56
CA GLU A 351 22.03 -20.94 3.43
C GLU A 351 22.13 -21.41 1.98
N ARG A 352 21.41 -20.73 1.06
CA ARG A 352 21.31 -21.12 -0.36
C ARG A 352 22.09 -20.21 -1.33
N GLY A 353 22.75 -19.18 -0.80
CA GLY A 353 23.61 -18.30 -1.58
C GLY A 353 22.86 -17.27 -2.45
N GLY A 354 21.64 -16.91 -2.06
CA GLY A 354 20.83 -15.90 -2.75
C GLY A 354 21.42 -14.50 -2.67
N ARG A 355 21.13 -13.67 -3.66
CA ARG A 355 21.60 -12.28 -3.75
C ARG A 355 20.43 -11.31 -3.58
N LEU A 356 20.52 -10.49 -2.55
CA LEU A 356 19.49 -9.54 -2.16
C LEU A 356 19.90 -8.11 -2.49
N VAL A 357 19.07 -7.41 -3.23
CA VAL A 357 19.19 -5.97 -3.48
C VAL A 357 18.00 -5.27 -2.80
N TYR A 358 18.30 -4.54 -1.74
CA TYR A 358 17.32 -3.76 -1.00
C TYR A 358 17.44 -2.28 -1.39
N LEU A 359 16.45 -1.77 -2.14
CA LEU A 359 16.41 -0.40 -2.67
C LEU A 359 15.42 0.48 -1.89
N GLY A 360 15.28 0.27 -0.62
CA GLY A 360 14.28 0.92 0.22
C GLY A 360 14.81 1.41 1.55
N GLY A 361 13.90 1.93 2.36
CA GLY A 361 14.10 2.29 3.75
C GLY A 361 12.99 1.73 4.63
N ASN A 362 13.24 1.60 5.94
CA ASN A 362 12.35 1.03 6.94
C ASN A 362 11.87 -0.39 6.59
N GLY A 363 12.73 -1.16 5.91
CA GLY A 363 12.35 -2.49 5.45
C GLY A 363 12.31 -3.54 6.54
N LEU A 364 11.40 -4.51 6.39
CA LEU A 364 11.20 -5.65 7.30
C LEU A 364 10.99 -5.24 8.76
N HIS A 365 10.43 -4.05 8.96
CA HIS A 365 10.41 -3.39 10.26
C HIS A 365 9.34 -3.96 11.19
N CYS A 366 8.13 -4.21 10.66
CA CYS A 366 6.99 -4.70 11.44
C CYS A 366 6.59 -6.12 11.03
N GLU A 367 6.44 -7.01 12.03
CA GLU A 367 5.82 -8.32 11.81
C GLU A 367 4.31 -8.18 11.70
N VAL A 368 3.73 -8.74 10.63
CA VAL A 368 2.29 -8.73 10.37
C VAL A 368 1.73 -10.13 10.23
N GLU A 369 0.42 -10.24 10.35
CA GLU A 369 -0.32 -11.47 10.18
C GLU A 369 -1.33 -11.33 9.03
N ILE A 370 -1.23 -12.21 8.03
CA ILE A 370 -2.21 -12.33 6.95
C ILE A 370 -3.20 -13.41 7.36
N LEU A 371 -4.49 -13.06 7.37
CA LEU A 371 -5.58 -13.95 7.72
C LEU A 371 -6.14 -14.67 6.48
N ASP A 372 -6.88 -15.77 6.71
CA ASP A 372 -7.44 -16.62 5.65
C ASP A 372 -8.42 -15.88 4.71
N ASP A 373 -9.03 -14.78 5.18
CA ASP A 373 -9.93 -13.93 4.40
C ASP A 373 -9.21 -12.85 3.59
N LEU A 374 -7.88 -12.94 3.47
CA LEU A 374 -7.03 -11.91 2.85
C LEU A 374 -7.21 -10.53 3.50
N SER A 375 -7.27 -10.50 4.80
CA SER A 375 -7.08 -9.30 5.60
C SER A 375 -5.76 -9.36 6.35
N VAL A 376 -5.20 -8.21 6.72
CA VAL A 376 -3.89 -8.10 7.36
C VAL A 376 -4.02 -7.34 8.66
N ILE A 377 -3.44 -7.89 9.72
CA ILE A 377 -3.24 -7.19 10.98
C ILE A 377 -1.88 -6.48 10.91
N HIS A 378 -1.92 -5.18 10.72
CA HIS A 378 -0.74 -4.31 10.69
C HIS A 378 -0.54 -3.70 12.08
N ARG A 379 0.19 -4.37 12.95
CA ARG A 379 0.54 -3.77 14.24
C ARG A 379 1.75 -2.88 14.08
N ASN A 380 1.68 -1.68 14.64
CA ASN A 380 2.79 -0.74 14.64
C ASN A 380 3.19 -0.39 16.08
N THR A 381 3.24 -1.42 16.93
CA THR A 381 3.53 -1.28 18.35
C THR A 381 5.03 -1.39 18.58
N ASP A 382 5.61 -0.34 19.12
CA ASP A 382 7.01 -0.32 19.54
C ASP A 382 7.13 0.00 21.02
N LEU A 383 7.81 -0.83 21.74
CA LEU A 383 7.98 -0.70 23.18
C LEU A 383 9.41 -0.47 23.64
N SER A 384 10.39 -0.70 22.78
CA SER A 384 11.80 -0.75 23.19
C SER A 384 12.67 0.37 22.62
N GLU A 385 12.48 0.73 21.37
CA GLU A 385 13.38 1.69 20.70
C GLU A 385 13.02 3.15 20.97
N TRP A 386 11.71 3.41 21.19
CA TRP A 386 11.17 4.77 21.24
C TRP A 386 10.74 5.21 22.65
N LEU A 387 10.52 4.23 23.56
CA LEU A 387 10.12 4.47 24.94
C LEU A 387 10.95 3.59 25.88
N PRO A 388 12.25 3.89 26.06
CA PRO A 388 13.16 3.06 26.84
C PRO A 388 12.80 2.93 28.33
N THR A 389 11.76 3.62 28.80
CA THR A 389 11.33 3.63 30.21
C THR A 389 10.11 2.78 30.50
N ARG A 390 9.49 2.13 29.51
CA ARG A 390 8.36 1.19 29.75
C ARG A 390 8.90 -0.23 29.80
N SER A 391 8.92 -0.79 31.01
CA SER A 391 9.15 -2.22 31.19
C SER A 391 7.97 -3.00 30.58
N TYR A 392 8.29 -3.90 29.65
CA TYR A 392 7.34 -4.85 29.10
C TYR A 392 7.18 -6.02 30.08
N GLU A 393 6.12 -6.00 30.86
CA GLU A 393 5.69 -7.15 31.66
C GLU A 393 4.45 -7.74 31.00
N GLY A 394 4.59 -8.87 30.31
CA GLY A 394 3.48 -9.58 29.68
C GLY A 394 2.41 -9.96 30.70
N GLY A 395 1.27 -9.26 30.67
CA GLY A 395 0.08 -9.50 31.47
C GLY A 395 -1.18 -9.07 30.72
N PRO A 396 -2.40 -9.29 31.23
CA PRO A 396 -3.62 -8.79 30.63
C PRO A 396 -3.53 -7.27 30.47
N GLY A 397 -3.62 -6.79 29.22
CA GLY A 397 -3.44 -5.38 28.86
C GLY A 397 -1.99 -4.98 28.54
N SER A 398 -1.08 -5.92 28.34
CA SER A 398 0.26 -5.64 27.85
C SER A 398 0.30 -5.50 26.32
N LEU A 399 1.05 -4.51 25.83
CA LEU A 399 1.20 -4.28 24.39
C LEU A 399 1.89 -5.47 23.71
N VAL A 400 1.41 -5.85 22.52
CA VAL A 400 2.01 -6.93 21.73
C VAL A 400 3.12 -6.34 20.88
N PRO A 401 4.41 -6.75 21.05
CA PRO A 401 5.48 -6.30 20.19
C PRO A 401 5.18 -6.66 18.73
N SER A 402 5.45 -5.73 17.82
CA SER A 402 5.30 -5.96 16.38
C SER A 402 6.56 -5.63 15.59
N ARG A 403 7.55 -4.99 16.21
CA ARG A 403 8.82 -4.75 15.55
C ARG A 403 9.56 -6.06 15.35
N MET A 404 10.04 -6.33 14.14
CA MET A 404 10.75 -7.58 13.82
C MET A 404 11.94 -7.82 14.77
N GLY A 405 12.63 -6.74 15.17
CA GLY A 405 13.71 -6.79 16.16
C GLY A 405 13.31 -7.29 17.55
N ASN A 406 12.03 -7.20 17.90
CA ASN A 406 11.49 -7.65 19.19
C ASN A 406 10.80 -9.02 19.10
N THR A 407 10.27 -9.36 17.92
CA THR A 407 9.48 -10.59 17.74
C THR A 407 10.29 -11.75 17.18
N LEU A 408 11.34 -11.48 16.41
CA LEU A 408 12.19 -12.46 15.76
C LEU A 408 13.67 -12.12 15.90
N GLU A 409 14.15 -11.14 15.10
CA GLU A 409 15.52 -10.61 15.15
C GLU A 409 15.58 -9.24 14.46
N ASN A 410 16.61 -8.45 14.78
CA ASN A 410 16.81 -7.15 14.15
C ASN A 410 17.07 -7.30 12.65
N GLN A 411 16.39 -6.48 11.82
CA GLN A 411 16.49 -6.52 10.37
C GLN A 411 17.93 -6.34 9.85
N ALA A 412 18.77 -5.61 10.61
CA ALA A 412 20.17 -5.44 10.26
C ALA A 412 20.93 -6.77 10.12
N ALA A 413 20.48 -7.84 10.79
CA ALA A 413 21.03 -9.18 10.65
C ALA A 413 20.78 -9.81 9.26
N LEU A 414 19.86 -9.25 8.48
CA LEU A 414 19.56 -9.68 7.11
C LEU A 414 19.88 -8.60 6.08
N LEU A 415 19.52 -7.34 6.35
CA LEU A 415 19.69 -6.22 5.41
C LEU A 415 21.04 -5.51 5.56
N GLY A 416 21.78 -5.74 6.65
CA GLY A 416 22.99 -4.99 7.00
C GLY A 416 22.69 -3.65 7.67
N VAL A 417 21.45 -3.19 7.61
CA VAL A 417 20.97 -1.91 8.15
C VAL A 417 19.58 -2.09 8.77
N SER A 418 19.19 -1.18 9.65
CA SER A 418 17.84 -1.09 10.19
C SER A 418 17.41 0.36 10.40
N THR A 419 16.12 0.56 10.49
CA THR A 419 15.47 1.85 10.63
C THR A 419 16.06 2.72 11.74
N THR A 420 16.25 4.00 11.43
CA THR A 420 16.64 5.02 12.40
C THR A 420 15.72 6.23 12.30
N LEU A 421 15.40 6.81 13.45
CA LEU A 421 14.66 8.08 13.51
C LEU A 421 15.51 9.31 13.16
N THR A 422 16.82 9.17 13.24
CA THR A 422 17.72 10.29 13.04
C THR A 422 17.73 10.68 11.57
N GLY A 423 17.24 11.88 11.26
CA GLY A 423 17.08 12.36 9.88
C GLY A 423 15.81 11.91 9.16
N MET A 424 14.89 11.22 9.85
CA MET A 424 13.57 10.87 9.30
C MET A 424 12.82 12.12 8.81
N GLY A 425 12.14 11.99 7.67
CA GLY A 425 11.41 13.11 7.06
C GLY A 425 12.29 14.17 6.40
N THR A 426 13.55 13.87 6.11
CA THR A 426 14.48 14.75 5.38
C THR A 426 15.04 14.07 4.14
N GLY A 427 15.46 14.85 3.14
CA GLY A 427 16.17 14.37 1.95
C GLY A 427 17.56 14.99 1.85
N ALA A 428 18.56 14.22 1.42
CA ALA A 428 19.92 14.69 1.22
C ALA A 428 20.72 13.80 0.23
N PRO A 429 21.82 14.29 -0.35
CA PRO A 429 22.73 13.45 -1.11
C PRO A 429 23.51 12.49 -0.20
N PHE A 430 24.09 11.45 -0.82
CA PHE A 430 25.05 10.56 -0.18
C PHE A 430 26.47 11.12 -0.31
N ARG A 431 27.30 10.82 0.70
CA ARG A 431 28.75 11.03 0.69
C ARG A 431 29.46 9.70 0.61
N VAL A 432 30.38 9.53 -0.35
CA VAL A 432 31.21 8.34 -0.50
C VAL A 432 32.14 8.17 0.71
N ILE A 433 32.14 6.98 1.31
CA ILE A 433 33.01 6.59 2.42
C ILE A 433 34.12 5.65 1.94
N ASP A 434 33.79 4.77 0.98
CA ASP A 434 34.71 3.77 0.45
C ASP A 434 34.47 3.62 -1.06
N ASP A 435 35.41 4.15 -1.86
CA ASP A 435 35.32 4.18 -3.33
C ASP A 435 36.01 2.96 -4.00
N ASP A 436 36.58 2.05 -3.23
CA ASP A 436 37.26 0.83 -3.75
C ASP A 436 36.27 -0.34 -3.94
N HIS A 437 34.97 -0.05 -4.09
CA HIS A 437 33.97 -1.08 -4.37
C HIS A 437 33.49 -1.00 -5.83
N TRP A 438 33.37 -2.17 -6.46
CA TRP A 438 32.98 -2.29 -7.86
C TRP A 438 31.64 -1.62 -8.23
N CYS A 439 30.74 -1.40 -7.26
CA CYS A 439 29.48 -0.71 -7.54
C CYS A 439 29.68 0.75 -8.00
N PHE A 440 30.83 1.36 -7.68
CA PHE A 440 31.20 2.71 -8.14
C PHE A 440 31.93 2.75 -9.48
N GLU A 441 32.16 1.60 -10.13
CA GLU A 441 32.80 1.57 -11.45
C GLU A 441 32.06 2.45 -12.46
N GLY A 442 32.80 3.30 -13.17
CA GLY A 442 32.26 4.21 -14.19
C GLY A 442 31.60 5.49 -13.65
N THR A 443 31.44 5.65 -12.33
CA THR A 443 30.89 6.88 -11.74
C THR A 443 31.92 8.02 -11.62
N GLY A 444 33.20 7.69 -11.53
CA GLY A 444 34.28 8.65 -11.26
C GLY A 444 34.35 9.18 -9.82
N LEU A 445 33.48 8.72 -8.94
CA LEU A 445 33.40 9.13 -7.55
C LEU A 445 34.66 8.72 -6.75
N ARG A 446 35.01 9.57 -5.76
CA ARG A 446 36.08 9.35 -4.79
C ARG A 446 35.55 9.54 -3.37
N VAL A 447 36.26 8.99 -2.39
CA VAL A 447 35.98 9.22 -0.97
C VAL A 447 35.79 10.72 -0.70
N GLY A 448 34.66 11.09 -0.09
CA GLY A 448 34.26 12.44 0.23
C GLY A 448 33.34 13.12 -0.80
N ASP A 449 33.26 12.60 -2.03
CA ASP A 449 32.37 13.14 -3.05
C ASP A 449 30.89 12.93 -2.69
N LEU A 450 30.05 13.84 -3.17
CA LEU A 450 28.58 13.76 -3.04
C LEU A 450 27.97 13.20 -4.32
N PHE A 451 26.84 12.48 -4.16
CA PHE A 451 26.03 11.99 -5.29
C PHE A 451 24.58 11.80 -4.89
N GLY A 452 23.68 11.71 -5.87
CA GLY A 452 22.26 11.54 -5.64
C GLY A 452 21.61 12.81 -5.11
N GLU A 453 21.95 13.96 -5.67
CA GLU A 453 21.34 15.27 -5.36
C GLU A 453 19.99 15.45 -6.05
N GLU A 454 19.74 14.69 -7.12
CA GLU A 454 18.49 14.71 -7.87
C GLU A 454 17.42 13.89 -7.13
N TRP A 455 16.17 14.37 -7.18
CA TRP A 455 15.06 13.76 -6.46
C TRP A 455 13.71 13.96 -7.15
N LEU A 456 12.78 13.02 -6.93
CA LEU A 456 11.38 13.09 -7.36
C LEU A 456 10.40 12.97 -6.18
N ASP A 457 10.89 12.78 -4.98
CA ASP A 457 10.09 12.72 -3.76
C ASP A 457 9.65 14.14 -3.35
N ALA A 458 8.42 14.52 -3.71
CA ALA A 458 7.87 15.84 -3.40
C ALA A 458 7.70 16.09 -1.89
N ARG A 459 7.60 15.03 -1.10
CA ARG A 459 7.39 15.10 0.35
C ARG A 459 8.70 15.37 1.10
N ASN A 460 9.81 14.77 0.65
CA ASN A 460 11.12 14.88 1.27
C ASN A 460 12.19 15.25 0.24
N PRO A 461 12.15 16.50 -0.27
CA PRO A 461 13.09 16.94 -1.29
C PRO A 461 14.52 17.01 -0.74
N GLY A 462 15.51 16.80 -1.62
CA GLY A 462 16.91 17.07 -1.29
C GLY A 462 17.90 15.97 -1.67
N GLY A 463 17.46 14.80 -2.10
CA GLY A 463 18.35 13.77 -2.60
C GLY A 463 17.94 12.33 -2.34
N ALA A 464 18.84 11.42 -2.71
CA ALA A 464 18.59 9.98 -2.71
C ALA A 464 18.61 9.33 -1.32
N SER A 465 19.09 10.01 -0.29
CA SER A 465 19.01 9.58 1.11
C SER A 465 17.87 10.30 1.80
N GLY A 466 16.77 9.61 2.06
CA GLY A 466 15.64 10.34 2.65
C GLY A 466 14.38 9.54 2.86
N HIS A 467 13.41 10.27 3.33
CA HIS A 467 12.14 9.94 3.91
C HIS A 467 12.36 9.14 5.18
N GLU A 468 12.41 7.83 5.10
CA GLU A 468 12.85 6.92 6.16
C GLU A 468 14.19 6.32 5.76
N THR A 469 15.08 6.22 6.72
CA THR A 469 16.48 5.89 6.50
C THR A 469 16.93 4.79 7.46
N ASP A 470 17.81 3.91 6.96
CA ASP A 470 18.35 2.80 7.73
C ASP A 470 19.85 2.95 7.92
N LYS A 471 20.36 2.44 9.05
CA LYS A 471 21.78 2.45 9.42
C LYS A 471 22.26 1.10 9.92
N MET A 472 23.57 0.89 9.82
CA MET A 472 24.24 -0.20 10.53
C MET A 472 24.07 -0.06 12.04
N ASN A 473 24.02 -1.19 12.71
CA ASN A 473 24.02 -1.29 14.17
C ASN A 473 24.78 -2.54 14.64
N GLU A 474 24.71 -2.87 15.91
CA GLU A 474 25.39 -4.03 16.52
C GLU A 474 24.92 -5.39 15.99
N HIS A 475 23.77 -5.44 15.32
CA HIS A 475 23.24 -6.67 14.70
C HIS A 475 23.66 -6.84 13.24
N SER A 476 24.28 -5.82 12.62
CA SER A 476 24.80 -5.91 11.27
C SER A 476 25.91 -6.98 11.20
N PRO A 477 25.96 -7.82 10.13
CA PRO A 477 27.05 -8.78 9.97
C PRO A 477 28.41 -8.11 10.09
N ALA A 478 29.36 -8.78 10.78
CA ALA A 478 30.66 -8.17 11.12
C ALA A 478 31.50 -7.76 9.88
N ASN A 479 31.22 -8.36 8.73
CA ASN A 479 31.85 -8.03 7.45
C ASN A 479 31.05 -7.01 6.61
N THR A 480 30.03 -6.38 7.18
CA THR A 480 29.27 -5.33 6.50
C THR A 480 30.19 -4.15 6.19
N ARG A 481 30.27 -3.80 4.91
CA ARG A 481 31.11 -2.70 4.38
C ARG A 481 30.23 -1.48 4.14
N LEU A 482 30.56 -0.37 4.77
CA LEU A 482 29.92 0.93 4.57
C LEU A 482 30.51 1.59 3.33
N LEU A 483 29.71 1.80 2.29
CA LEU A 483 30.14 2.38 1.02
C LEU A 483 29.89 3.88 0.93
N ALA A 484 28.71 4.33 1.38
CA ALA A 484 28.35 5.74 1.41
C ALA A 484 27.37 6.02 2.55
N LYS A 485 27.26 7.28 2.95
CA LYS A 485 26.38 7.74 4.02
C LYS A 485 25.61 8.98 3.58
N GLY A 486 24.31 9.02 3.86
CA GLY A 486 23.50 10.21 3.68
C GLY A 486 23.99 11.39 4.50
N THR A 487 23.85 12.58 3.94
CA THR A 487 24.28 13.84 4.60
C THR A 487 23.13 14.56 5.30
N ASN A 488 22.06 13.84 5.61
CA ASN A 488 20.90 14.35 6.31
C ASN A 488 21.28 14.99 7.66
N PRO A 489 20.50 15.97 8.15
CA PRO A 489 20.80 16.69 9.41
C PRO A 489 20.81 15.72 10.61
N PHE A 490 21.39 16.21 11.73
CA PHE A 490 21.44 15.52 13.02
C PHE A 490 22.17 14.16 12.98
N GLU A 491 23.23 14.05 12.16
CA GLU A 491 23.92 12.78 11.89
C GLU A 491 23.00 11.68 11.35
N GLY A 492 21.88 12.10 10.76
CA GLY A 492 20.91 11.24 10.13
C GLY A 492 21.38 10.67 8.79
N GLY A 493 20.42 10.12 8.06
CA GLY A 493 20.62 9.62 6.70
C GLY A 493 20.95 8.15 6.61
N SER A 494 20.73 7.65 5.40
CA SER A 494 20.90 6.25 5.06
C SER A 494 22.37 5.85 5.02
N GLU A 495 22.64 4.58 5.26
CA GLU A 495 23.95 3.98 5.03
C GLU A 495 23.83 2.97 3.89
N LEU A 496 24.56 3.24 2.79
CA LEU A 496 24.73 2.35 1.66
C LEU A 496 25.74 1.27 2.03
N VAL A 497 25.30 0.02 2.10
CA VAL A 497 26.13 -1.07 2.60
C VAL A 497 26.10 -2.30 1.70
N THR A 498 27.11 -3.15 1.86
CA THR A 498 27.15 -4.50 1.27
C THR A 498 27.85 -5.47 2.19
N PHE A 499 27.48 -6.74 2.10
CA PHE A 499 28.19 -7.85 2.74
C PHE A 499 27.94 -9.16 2.00
N ASP A 500 28.77 -10.14 2.24
CA ASP A 500 28.64 -11.52 1.73
C ASP A 500 28.43 -12.52 2.86
N THR A 501 27.82 -13.65 2.54
CA THR A 501 27.56 -14.74 3.48
C THR A 501 28.47 -15.93 3.21
N PRO A 502 28.72 -16.82 4.19
CA PRO A 502 29.53 -18.01 3.99
C PRO A 502 29.00 -18.97 2.90
N SER A 503 27.71 -18.92 2.60
CA SER A 503 27.06 -19.71 1.54
C SER A 503 27.29 -19.15 0.14
N GLY A 504 27.91 -17.97 0.01
CA GLY A 504 28.08 -17.24 -1.25
C GLY A 504 26.91 -16.32 -1.58
N GLY A 505 25.99 -16.10 -0.64
CA GLY A 505 24.97 -15.04 -0.74
C GLY A 505 25.61 -13.67 -0.60
N GLU A 506 25.00 -12.68 -1.21
CA GLU A 506 25.47 -11.29 -1.19
C GLU A 506 24.26 -10.36 -0.92
N VAL A 507 24.47 -9.29 -0.16
CA VAL A 507 23.45 -8.27 0.14
C VAL A 507 23.98 -6.90 -0.21
N PHE A 508 23.17 -6.11 -0.90
CA PHE A 508 23.39 -4.71 -1.18
C PHE A 508 22.17 -3.92 -0.71
N SER A 509 22.35 -2.98 0.19
CA SER A 509 21.27 -2.20 0.80
C SER A 509 21.53 -0.71 0.67
N THR A 510 20.52 0.03 0.20
CA THR A 510 20.57 1.49 0.09
C THR A 510 20.07 2.20 1.35
N GLY A 511 19.22 1.52 2.13
CA GLY A 511 18.68 2.04 3.38
C GLY A 511 17.85 3.32 3.22
N SER A 512 17.21 3.55 2.07
CA SER A 512 16.52 4.81 1.79
C SER A 512 15.31 4.62 0.88
N ILE A 513 14.15 5.10 1.30
CA ILE A 513 12.95 5.18 0.45
C ILE A 513 13.20 6.08 -0.77
N SER A 514 13.88 7.21 -0.58
CA SER A 514 14.12 8.20 -1.65
C SER A 514 15.09 7.71 -2.75
N TRP A 515 15.78 6.56 -2.55
CA TRP A 515 16.69 6.02 -3.56
C TRP A 515 15.97 5.77 -4.90
N ILE A 516 14.82 5.11 -4.87
CA ILE A 516 14.04 4.83 -6.08
C ILE A 516 13.48 6.12 -6.71
N CYS A 517 13.15 7.14 -5.92
CA CYS A 517 12.75 8.44 -6.43
C CYS A 517 13.88 9.19 -7.16
N SER A 518 15.14 8.91 -6.84
CA SER A 518 16.30 9.47 -7.53
C SER A 518 16.75 8.62 -8.72
N LEU A 519 16.45 7.32 -8.69
CA LEU A 519 16.95 6.32 -9.65
C LEU A 519 16.71 6.67 -11.13
N PRO A 520 15.50 7.13 -11.56
CA PRO A 520 15.26 7.42 -12.98
C PRO A 520 15.91 8.70 -13.49
N ILE A 521 16.38 9.59 -12.61
CA ILE A 521 16.88 10.93 -12.99
C ILE A 521 18.32 11.19 -12.59
N SER A 522 18.89 10.43 -11.65
CA SER A 522 20.28 10.55 -11.23
C SER A 522 21.18 9.57 -11.98
N PRO A 523 22.09 10.04 -12.88
CA PRO A 523 23.00 9.15 -13.60
C PRO A 523 23.89 8.31 -12.67
N THR A 524 24.28 8.89 -11.53
CA THR A 524 25.17 8.22 -10.57
C THR A 524 24.44 7.12 -9.80
N VAL A 525 23.24 7.42 -9.27
CA VAL A 525 22.38 6.43 -8.59
C VAL A 525 22.02 5.29 -9.55
N SER A 526 21.67 5.63 -10.81
CA SER A 526 21.42 4.68 -11.88
C SER A 526 22.63 3.78 -12.14
N THR A 527 23.83 4.35 -12.30
CA THR A 527 25.07 3.59 -12.58
C THR A 527 25.40 2.62 -11.44
N ILE A 528 25.34 3.06 -10.19
CA ILE A 528 25.59 2.23 -9.01
C ILE A 528 24.64 1.03 -8.99
N THR A 529 23.33 1.27 -9.11
CA THR A 529 22.31 0.23 -9.09
C THR A 529 22.48 -0.73 -10.28
N ALA A 530 22.75 -0.19 -11.47
CA ALA A 530 22.98 -0.99 -12.66
C ALA A 530 24.22 -1.88 -12.53
N ASN A 531 25.30 -1.41 -11.92
CA ASN A 531 26.49 -2.21 -11.68
C ASN A 531 26.19 -3.43 -10.79
N VAL A 532 25.38 -3.24 -9.74
CA VAL A 532 24.95 -4.33 -8.86
C VAL A 532 24.12 -5.36 -9.64
N LEU A 533 23.09 -4.93 -10.35
CA LEU A 533 22.22 -5.83 -11.11
C LEU A 533 22.96 -6.51 -12.27
N ARG A 534 23.86 -5.84 -12.99
CA ARG A 534 24.68 -6.45 -14.05
C ARG A 534 25.63 -7.50 -13.52
N ARG A 535 26.20 -7.29 -12.34
CA ARG A 535 27.12 -8.25 -11.73
C ARG A 535 26.41 -9.49 -11.22
N TRP A 536 25.28 -9.32 -10.59
CA TRP A 536 24.56 -10.41 -9.91
C TRP A 536 23.52 -11.09 -10.79
N GLY A 537 22.92 -10.39 -11.72
CA GLY A 537 21.91 -10.91 -12.64
C GLY A 537 22.45 -11.65 -13.88
N ARG A 538 23.78 -11.82 -14.01
CA ARG A 538 24.43 -12.54 -15.14
C ARG A 538 24.28 -14.06 -15.09
#